data_1d86fcd6251a0b36f89334fac19d166d
#
_entry.id   1d86fcd6251a0b36f89334fac19d166d
#
_cell.length_a   1.000
_cell.length_b   1.000
_cell.length_c   1.000
_cell.angle_alpha   90.00
_cell.angle_beta   90.00
_cell.angle_gamma   90.00
#
_symmetry.space_group_name_H-M   'P 1'
#
loop_
_entity.id
_entity.type
_entity.pdbx_description
1 polymer ?
#
loop_
_entity_poly.entity_id
_entity_poly.type
_entity_poly.pdbx_seq_one_letter_code
_entity_poly.pdbx_strand_id
1 'polypeptide(L)'
;MDLVTLVLACSLYADNSIPYAMIQSGSKNNPLVVSVNGDMRSFKTIPAAIRYTHRQIDLGENPEVGLMQIPSRWVSEVGAHTSDLFRPCKNVVVGTQILEKLRLQCQALAVNNPQVNIPSCVLSLYKTKNPQQGLTYAYRIIHYAKSHPFNELAEKARDPAMLASTEKHKLSVYAKQTKNKPSKNPF
;
A
#
# COMPACT_ATOMS: atom_id res chain seq x y z
N MET A 1 -12.38 -7.42 0.38
CA MET A 1 -11.73 -7.10 1.67
C MET A 1 -11.49 -5.60 1.66
N ASP A 2 -11.98 -4.91 2.67
CA ASP A 2 -11.70 -3.47 2.82
C ASP A 2 -10.25 -3.23 3.22
N LEU A 3 -9.80 -1.97 3.11
CA LEU A 3 -8.39 -1.63 3.34
C LEU A 3 -7.96 -1.82 4.79
N VAL A 4 -8.83 -1.51 5.75
CA VAL A 4 -8.50 -1.66 7.18
C VAL A 4 -8.22 -3.11 7.52
N THR A 5 -9.12 -4.02 7.09
CA THR A 5 -8.95 -5.46 7.24
C THR A 5 -7.69 -5.97 6.52
N LEU A 6 -7.40 -5.46 5.32
CA LEU A 6 -6.18 -5.82 4.58
C LEU A 6 -4.92 -5.45 5.37
N VAL A 7 -4.86 -4.23 5.88
CA VAL A 7 -3.70 -3.74 6.66
C VAL A 7 -3.55 -4.54 7.96
N LEU A 8 -4.66 -4.78 8.69
CA LEU A 8 -4.63 -5.59 9.92
C LEU A 8 -4.11 -7.02 9.69
N ALA A 9 -4.50 -7.63 8.57
CA ALA A 9 -4.16 -9.02 8.27
C ALA A 9 -2.75 -9.20 7.69
N CYS A 10 -2.21 -8.19 7.01
CA CYS A 10 -1.01 -8.33 6.18
C CYS A 10 0.16 -7.45 6.61
N SER A 11 -0.04 -6.47 7.49
CA SER A 11 1.04 -5.59 7.94
C SER A 11 1.95 -6.29 8.95
N LEU A 12 3.26 -6.13 8.75
CA LEU A 12 4.32 -6.52 9.69
C LEU A 12 4.83 -5.32 10.50
N TYR A 13 4.35 -4.13 10.24
CA TYR A 13 4.76 -2.89 10.90
C TYR A 13 3.89 -2.62 12.12
N ALA A 14 4.52 -2.27 13.24
CA ALA A 14 3.81 -2.11 14.51
C ALA A 14 2.75 -1.00 14.49
N ASP A 15 3.02 0.11 13.79
CA ASP A 15 2.08 1.22 13.61
C ASP A 15 1.33 1.11 12.29
N ASN A 16 0.17 0.48 12.32
CA ASN A 16 -0.68 0.29 11.13
C ASN A 16 -1.22 1.60 10.53
N SER A 17 -1.15 2.73 11.23
CA SER A 17 -1.57 4.03 10.69
C SER A 17 -0.67 4.46 9.53
N ILE A 18 0.62 4.12 9.56
CA ILE A 18 1.58 4.46 8.51
C ILE A 18 1.30 3.72 7.20
N PRO A 19 1.26 2.36 7.13
CA PRO A 19 0.93 1.68 5.87
C PRO A 19 -0.46 2.04 5.36
N TYR A 20 -1.45 2.23 6.23
CA TYR A 20 -2.77 2.71 5.83
C TYR A 20 -2.69 4.08 5.14
N ALA A 21 -2.00 5.05 5.76
CA ALA A 21 -1.82 6.38 5.21
C ALA A 21 -1.04 6.35 3.87
N MET A 22 -0.02 5.51 3.75
CA MET A 22 0.74 5.33 2.50
C MET A 22 -0.16 4.84 1.36
N ILE A 23 -1.02 3.87 1.61
CA ILE A 23 -1.94 3.32 0.61
C ILE A 23 -2.98 4.36 0.19
N GLN A 24 -3.62 5.02 1.14
CA GLN A 24 -4.67 6.00 0.86
C GLN A 24 -4.15 7.24 0.13
N SER A 25 -3.02 7.79 0.57
CA SER A 25 -2.46 9.00 -0.03
C SER A 25 -1.64 8.72 -1.31
N GLY A 26 -1.17 7.49 -1.51
CA GLY A 26 -0.42 7.05 -2.68
C GLY A 26 -1.31 6.46 -3.76
N SER A 27 -1.53 5.15 -3.72
CA SER A 27 -2.27 4.39 -4.74
C SER A 27 -3.79 4.63 -4.75
N LYS A 28 -4.34 5.29 -3.74
CA LYS A 28 -5.80 5.41 -3.52
C LYS A 28 -6.50 4.04 -3.53
N ASN A 29 -5.87 3.07 -2.87
CA ASN A 29 -6.33 1.68 -2.76
C ASN A 29 -6.40 0.91 -4.10
N ASN A 30 -5.69 1.35 -5.13
CA ASN A 30 -5.57 0.63 -6.39
C ASN A 30 -4.29 -0.23 -6.41
N PRO A 31 -4.40 -1.59 -6.42
CA PRO A 31 -3.23 -2.46 -6.42
C PRO A 31 -2.49 -2.50 -7.77
N LEU A 32 -3.15 -2.09 -8.86
CA LEU A 32 -2.60 -2.13 -10.22
C LEU A 32 -2.10 -0.75 -10.68
N VAL A 33 -1.42 -0.04 -9.79
CA VAL A 33 -0.83 1.28 -10.07
C VAL A 33 0.69 1.17 -10.09
N VAL A 34 1.30 1.82 -11.06
CA VAL A 34 2.75 2.03 -11.16
C VAL A 34 3.00 3.52 -11.34
N SER A 35 3.89 4.08 -10.53
CA SER A 35 4.31 5.48 -10.62
C SER A 35 5.78 5.56 -11.05
N VAL A 36 6.09 6.44 -11.98
CA VAL A 36 7.46 6.71 -12.46
C VAL A 36 7.65 8.21 -12.47
N ASN A 37 8.64 8.71 -11.73
CA ASN A 37 8.95 10.14 -11.64
C ASN A 37 7.74 11.03 -11.26
N GLY A 38 6.79 10.48 -10.48
CA GLY A 38 5.55 11.16 -10.07
C GLY A 38 4.37 10.94 -11.00
N ASP A 39 4.58 10.45 -12.22
CA ASP A 39 3.50 10.09 -13.15
C ASP A 39 2.89 8.74 -12.79
N MET A 40 1.61 8.73 -12.46
CA MET A 40 0.88 7.55 -12.01
C MET A 40 0.05 6.93 -13.14
N ARG A 41 0.23 5.64 -13.38
CA ARG A 41 -0.49 4.87 -14.39
C ARG A 41 -1.20 3.67 -13.78
N SER A 42 -2.49 3.52 -14.05
CA SER A 42 -3.31 2.37 -13.65
C SER A 42 -3.42 1.35 -14.78
N PHE A 43 -3.47 0.07 -14.42
CA PHE A 43 -3.57 -1.04 -15.37
C PHE A 43 -4.83 -1.86 -15.11
N LYS A 44 -5.34 -2.52 -16.15
CA LYS A 44 -6.52 -3.41 -16.04
C LYS A 44 -6.15 -4.84 -15.64
N THR A 45 -4.88 -5.25 -15.87
CA THR A 45 -4.42 -6.61 -15.61
C THR A 45 -3.02 -6.63 -14.99
N ILE A 46 -2.76 -7.63 -14.15
CA ILE A 46 -1.44 -7.86 -13.54
C ILE A 46 -0.35 -8.03 -14.62
N PRO A 47 -0.52 -8.86 -15.67
CA PRO A 47 0.52 -9.00 -16.70
C PRO A 47 0.90 -7.69 -17.41
N ALA A 48 -0.08 -6.80 -17.65
CA ALA A 48 0.20 -5.49 -18.25
C ALA A 48 1.01 -4.59 -17.32
N ALA A 49 0.65 -4.57 -16.04
CA ALA A 49 1.37 -3.82 -15.01
C ALA A 49 2.82 -4.33 -14.84
N ILE A 50 3.02 -5.66 -14.80
CA ILE A 50 4.35 -6.28 -14.70
C ILE A 50 5.22 -5.89 -15.91
N ARG A 51 4.71 -6.05 -17.15
CA ARG A 51 5.48 -5.69 -18.37
C ARG A 51 5.89 -4.22 -18.37
N TYR A 52 4.97 -3.34 -17.97
CA TYR A 52 5.28 -1.91 -17.86
C TYR A 52 6.38 -1.65 -16.83
N THR A 53 6.25 -2.25 -15.65
CA THR A 53 7.24 -2.09 -14.56
C THR A 53 8.63 -2.56 -14.98
N HIS A 54 8.75 -3.75 -15.60
CA HIS A 54 10.03 -4.26 -16.09
C HIS A 54 10.63 -3.33 -17.13
N ARG A 55 9.82 -2.90 -18.11
CA ARG A 55 10.30 -1.94 -19.12
C ARG A 55 10.85 -0.65 -18.50
N GLN A 56 10.22 -0.13 -17.45
CA GLN A 56 10.74 1.07 -16.75
C GLN A 56 12.06 0.77 -16.03
N ILE A 57 12.19 -0.40 -15.40
CA ILE A 57 13.44 -0.83 -14.77
C ILE A 57 14.55 -0.99 -15.82
N ASP A 58 14.25 -1.59 -16.97
CA ASP A 58 15.20 -1.77 -18.08
C ASP A 58 15.68 -0.42 -18.66
N LEU A 59 14.84 0.63 -18.55
CA LEU A 59 15.20 2.01 -18.91
C LEU A 59 16.00 2.75 -17.82
N GLY A 60 16.34 2.07 -16.72
CA GLY A 60 17.08 2.65 -15.59
C GLY A 60 16.20 3.44 -14.61
N GLU A 61 14.89 3.42 -14.78
CA GLU A 61 13.95 4.08 -13.87
C GLU A 61 13.73 3.27 -12.58
N ASN A 62 13.18 3.92 -11.57
CA ASN A 62 12.82 3.29 -10.31
C ASN A 62 11.31 3.38 -10.07
N PRO A 63 10.51 2.56 -10.79
CA PRO A 63 9.06 2.59 -10.64
C PRO A 63 8.62 2.24 -9.21
N GLU A 64 7.57 2.90 -8.76
CA GLU A 64 6.90 2.65 -7.49
C GLU A 64 5.63 1.83 -7.75
N VAL A 65 5.47 0.70 -7.05
CA VAL A 65 4.55 -0.35 -7.47
C VAL A 65 3.50 -0.68 -6.41
N GLY A 66 2.26 -0.80 -6.86
CA GLY A 66 1.16 -1.36 -6.09
C GLY A 66 0.64 -0.47 -4.98
N LEU A 67 -0.04 -1.07 -3.99
CA LEU A 67 -0.75 -0.35 -2.93
C LEU A 67 0.13 0.61 -2.15
N MET A 68 1.25 0.14 -1.62
CA MET A 68 2.18 0.95 -0.82
C MET A 68 3.17 1.75 -1.67
N GLN A 69 3.02 1.73 -3.01
CA GLN A 69 3.93 2.40 -3.93
C GLN A 69 5.40 2.07 -3.60
N ILE A 70 5.71 0.76 -3.62
CA ILE A 70 7.04 0.24 -3.26
C ILE A 70 8.03 0.58 -4.38
N PRO A 71 9.08 1.39 -4.11
CA PRO A 71 10.13 1.64 -5.10
C PRO A 71 10.82 0.32 -5.48
N SER A 72 10.95 0.06 -6.79
CA SER A 72 11.46 -1.21 -7.32
C SER A 72 12.85 -1.60 -6.81
N ARG A 73 13.68 -0.61 -6.49
CA ARG A 73 15.01 -0.83 -5.90
C ARG A 73 15.02 -1.58 -4.56
N TRP A 74 13.89 -1.64 -3.83
CA TRP A 74 13.79 -2.39 -2.58
C TRP A 74 13.51 -3.87 -2.78
N VAL A 75 12.99 -4.27 -3.96
CA VAL A 75 12.44 -5.60 -4.21
C VAL A 75 13.49 -6.69 -3.97
N SER A 76 14.68 -6.54 -4.56
CA SER A 76 15.79 -7.49 -4.38
C SER A 76 16.35 -7.50 -2.94
N GLU A 77 16.31 -6.35 -2.24
CA GLU A 77 16.84 -6.22 -0.88
C GLU A 77 16.02 -6.97 0.18
N VAL A 78 14.76 -7.29 -0.14
CA VAL A 78 13.87 -8.06 0.74
C VAL A 78 13.51 -9.43 0.16
N GLY A 79 14.17 -9.86 -0.90
CA GLY A 79 13.94 -11.16 -1.53
C GLY A 79 12.57 -11.35 -2.15
N ALA A 80 11.94 -10.26 -2.58
CA ALA A 80 10.63 -10.28 -3.22
C ALA A 80 10.76 -10.31 -4.75
N HIS A 81 9.65 -10.59 -5.44
CA HIS A 81 9.53 -10.47 -6.89
C HIS A 81 8.60 -9.33 -7.28
N THR A 82 8.90 -8.64 -8.37
CA THR A 82 8.06 -7.54 -8.89
C THR A 82 6.61 -7.97 -9.10
N SER A 83 6.37 -9.21 -9.52
CA SER A 83 5.03 -9.78 -9.70
C SER A 83 4.21 -9.86 -8.41
N ASP A 84 4.86 -10.01 -7.25
CA ASP A 84 4.19 -10.08 -5.96
C ASP A 84 3.60 -8.73 -5.54
N LEU A 85 4.20 -7.64 -6.02
CA LEU A 85 3.80 -6.29 -5.65
C LEU A 85 2.43 -5.87 -6.20
N PHE A 86 1.86 -6.63 -7.13
CA PHE A 86 0.50 -6.41 -7.65
C PHE A 86 -0.58 -7.22 -6.92
N ARG A 87 -0.18 -8.04 -5.94
CA ARG A 87 -1.09 -8.79 -5.06
C ARG A 87 -1.27 -8.01 -3.76
N PRO A 88 -2.50 -7.61 -3.38
CA PRO A 88 -2.72 -6.69 -2.26
C PRO A 88 -1.99 -7.07 -0.97
N CYS A 89 -2.23 -8.26 -0.42
CA CYS A 89 -1.59 -8.69 0.82
C CYS A 89 -0.06 -8.80 0.68
N LYS A 90 0.44 -9.34 -0.43
CA LYS A 90 1.89 -9.43 -0.68
C LYS A 90 2.55 -8.06 -0.73
N ASN A 91 1.89 -7.07 -1.36
CA ASN A 91 2.38 -5.70 -1.39
C ASN A 91 2.48 -5.09 0.02
N VAL A 92 1.45 -5.29 0.86
CA VAL A 92 1.47 -4.81 2.24
C VAL A 92 2.56 -5.51 3.05
N VAL A 93 2.70 -6.84 2.95
CA VAL A 93 3.78 -7.61 3.62
C VAL A 93 5.14 -7.06 3.23
N VAL A 94 5.44 -6.96 1.93
CA VAL A 94 6.73 -6.49 1.41
C VAL A 94 7.00 -5.04 1.83
N GLY A 95 6.02 -4.16 1.65
CA GLY A 95 6.16 -2.74 2.02
C GLY A 95 6.42 -2.55 3.51
N THR A 96 5.71 -3.28 4.36
CA THR A 96 5.88 -3.20 5.82
C THR A 96 7.16 -3.88 6.31
N GLN A 97 7.63 -4.93 5.64
CA GLN A 97 8.95 -5.51 5.89
C GLN A 97 10.07 -4.50 5.62
N ILE A 98 9.95 -3.72 4.53
CA ILE A 98 10.89 -2.64 4.23
C ILE A 98 10.83 -1.56 5.32
N LEU A 99 9.63 -1.13 5.73
CA LEU A 99 9.48 -0.13 6.80
C LEU A 99 10.15 -0.59 8.11
N GLU A 100 9.99 -1.86 8.48
CA GLU A 100 10.59 -2.41 9.70
C GLU A 100 12.12 -2.46 9.61
N LYS A 101 12.68 -2.88 8.48
CA LYS A 101 14.13 -2.81 8.22
C LYS A 101 14.65 -1.38 8.38
N LEU A 102 13.95 -0.40 7.81
CA LEU A 102 14.33 1.01 7.87
C LEU A 102 14.15 1.60 9.27
N ARG A 103 13.17 1.14 10.04
CA ARG A 103 12.97 1.54 11.43
C ARG A 103 14.19 1.18 12.29
N LEU A 104 14.71 -0.03 12.14
CA LEU A 104 15.94 -0.45 12.84
C LEU A 104 17.14 0.40 12.42
N GLN A 105 17.27 0.71 11.13
CA GLN A 105 18.33 1.60 10.64
C GLN A 105 18.23 3.01 11.21
N CYS A 106 17.02 3.60 11.23
CA CYS A 106 16.79 4.93 11.80
C CYS A 106 16.99 4.98 13.31
N GLN A 107 16.66 3.92 14.03
CA GLN A 107 16.96 3.80 15.46
C GLN A 107 18.48 3.81 15.71
N ALA A 108 19.26 3.08 14.94
CA ALA A 108 20.71 3.09 15.04
C ALA A 108 21.31 4.50 14.77
N LEU A 109 20.75 5.22 13.79
CA LEU A 109 21.14 6.62 13.52
C LEU A 109 20.79 7.54 14.69
N ALA A 110 19.65 7.33 15.34
CA ALA A 110 19.18 8.16 16.45
C ALA A 110 20.04 8.02 17.71
N VAL A 111 20.75 6.88 17.91
CA VAL A 111 21.69 6.69 19.02
C VAL A 111 22.78 7.74 19.01
N ASN A 112 23.31 8.09 17.82
CA ASN A 112 24.39 9.07 17.67
C ASN A 112 23.86 10.47 17.33
N ASN A 113 22.58 10.60 17.02
CA ASN A 113 21.95 11.88 16.71
C ASN A 113 20.52 11.92 17.24
N PRO A 114 20.31 12.41 18.50
CA PRO A 114 18.99 12.47 19.14
C PRO A 114 17.96 13.34 18.40
N GLN A 115 18.39 14.19 17.45
CA GLN A 115 17.48 15.01 16.62
C GLN A 115 16.79 14.20 15.52
N VAL A 116 17.17 12.95 15.29
CA VAL A 116 16.55 12.09 14.27
C VAL A 116 15.12 11.73 14.70
N ASN A 117 14.14 12.25 13.96
CA ASN A 117 12.76 11.82 14.09
C ASN A 117 12.59 10.49 13.34
N ILE A 118 12.42 9.38 14.08
CA ILE A 118 12.41 8.02 13.51
C ILE A 118 11.34 7.86 12.43
N PRO A 119 10.05 8.21 12.61
CA PRO A 119 9.04 8.10 11.56
C PRO A 119 9.40 8.85 10.29
N SER A 120 9.89 10.08 10.40
CA SER A 120 10.31 10.88 9.24
C SER A 120 11.51 10.27 8.52
N CYS A 121 12.49 9.78 9.27
CA CYS A 121 13.66 9.08 8.74
C CYS A 121 13.26 7.83 7.95
N VAL A 122 12.39 6.97 8.52
CA VAL A 122 11.91 5.74 7.88
C VAL A 122 11.24 6.04 6.54
N LEU A 123 10.30 6.98 6.54
CA LEU A 123 9.54 7.32 5.34
C LEU A 123 10.41 8.01 4.28
N SER A 124 11.36 8.86 4.72
CA SER A 124 12.32 9.49 3.81
C SER A 124 13.22 8.45 3.16
N LEU A 125 13.80 7.53 3.93
CA LEU A 125 14.60 6.42 3.41
C LEU A 125 13.80 5.51 2.48
N TYR A 126 12.55 5.19 2.83
CA TYR A 126 11.66 4.39 1.99
C TYR A 126 11.53 5.02 0.60
N LYS A 127 11.27 6.31 0.54
CA LYS A 127 11.04 7.05 -0.70
C LYS A 127 12.31 7.30 -1.51
N THR A 128 13.44 7.62 -0.85
CA THR A 128 14.63 8.19 -1.54
C THR A 128 15.95 7.48 -1.24
N LYS A 129 15.99 6.54 -0.28
CA LYS A 129 17.22 5.98 0.35
C LYS A 129 18.08 7.05 1.05
N ASN A 130 17.57 8.25 1.22
CA ASN A 130 18.25 9.33 1.93
C ASN A 130 17.35 9.86 3.06
N PRO A 131 17.83 9.95 4.32
CA PRO A 131 16.99 10.34 5.45
C PRO A 131 16.52 11.81 5.40
N GLN A 132 17.10 12.65 4.53
CA GLN A 132 16.79 14.07 4.41
C GLN A 132 16.00 14.41 3.13
N GLN A 133 16.19 13.69 2.03
CA GLN A 133 15.61 14.06 0.72
C GLN A 133 14.12 13.72 0.58
N GLY A 134 13.60 12.79 1.38
CA GLY A 134 12.21 12.35 1.34
C GLY A 134 11.30 13.02 2.39
N LEU A 135 11.72 14.09 3.05
CA LEU A 135 10.99 14.68 4.18
C LEU A 135 9.60 15.20 3.78
N THR A 136 9.44 15.80 2.62
CA THR A 136 8.13 16.25 2.12
C THR A 136 7.14 15.09 2.02
N TYR A 137 7.60 13.94 1.50
CA TYR A 137 6.80 12.71 1.48
C TYR A 137 6.48 12.24 2.91
N ALA A 138 7.49 12.17 3.77
CA ALA A 138 7.34 11.73 5.15
C ALA A 138 6.31 12.58 5.92
N TYR A 139 6.41 13.90 5.86
CA TYR A 139 5.47 14.81 6.51
C TYR A 139 4.03 14.62 6.02
N ARG A 140 3.84 14.46 4.71
CA ARG A 140 2.51 14.19 4.14
C ARG A 140 1.90 12.90 4.70
N ILE A 141 2.66 11.80 4.77
CA ILE A 141 2.17 10.53 5.29
C ILE A 141 1.87 10.62 6.78
N ILE A 142 2.77 11.20 7.58
CA ILE A 142 2.59 11.37 9.03
C ILE A 142 1.37 12.26 9.32
N HIS A 143 1.20 13.35 8.59
CA HIS A 143 0.05 14.22 8.74
C HIS A 143 -1.26 13.48 8.43
N TYR A 144 -1.28 12.71 7.34
CA TYR A 144 -2.44 11.90 6.99
C TYR A 144 -2.76 10.86 8.08
N ALA A 145 -1.75 10.14 8.58
CA ALA A 145 -1.91 9.15 9.63
C ALA A 145 -2.48 9.76 10.94
N LYS A 146 -2.03 10.97 11.31
CA LYS A 146 -2.53 11.68 12.48
C LYS A 146 -3.98 12.15 12.33
N SER A 147 -4.37 12.59 11.13
CA SER A 147 -5.73 13.06 10.86
C SER A 147 -6.74 11.93 10.61
N HIS A 148 -6.26 10.69 10.46
CA HIS A 148 -7.09 9.50 10.23
C HIS A 148 -6.63 8.37 11.17
N PRO A 149 -6.98 8.40 12.47
CA PRO A 149 -6.51 7.44 13.46
C PRO A 149 -6.93 6.02 13.09
N PHE A 150 -5.97 5.16 12.80
CA PHE A 150 -6.22 3.80 12.32
C PHE A 150 -6.98 2.94 13.32
N ASN A 151 -6.72 3.12 14.62
CA ASN A 151 -7.40 2.36 15.67
C ASN A 151 -8.91 2.61 15.67
N GLU A 152 -9.35 3.86 15.52
CA GLU A 152 -10.77 4.20 15.41
C GLU A 152 -11.42 3.58 14.15
N LEU A 153 -10.68 3.54 13.03
CA LEU A 153 -11.13 2.90 11.81
C LEU A 153 -11.22 1.38 11.98
N ALA A 154 -10.26 0.79 12.70
CA ALA A 154 -10.23 -0.65 12.99
C ALA A 154 -11.35 -1.07 13.94
N GLU A 155 -11.69 -0.27 14.94
CA GLU A 155 -12.84 -0.50 15.82
C GLU A 155 -14.15 -0.45 15.04
N LYS A 156 -14.35 0.58 14.21
CA LYS A 156 -15.54 0.68 13.35
C LYS A 156 -15.67 -0.49 12.39
N ALA A 157 -14.54 -0.99 11.83
CA ALA A 157 -14.55 -2.15 10.93
C ALA A 157 -14.90 -3.48 11.65
N ARG A 158 -14.73 -3.54 12.97
CA ARG A 158 -15.10 -4.70 13.80
C ARG A 158 -16.51 -4.63 14.36
N ASP A 159 -17.19 -3.50 14.24
CA ASP A 159 -18.57 -3.33 14.72
C ASP A 159 -19.51 -4.29 14.00
N PRO A 160 -20.23 -5.19 14.74
CA PRO A 160 -21.17 -6.14 14.15
C PRO A 160 -22.28 -5.48 13.31
N ALA A 161 -22.71 -4.27 13.66
CA ALA A 161 -23.70 -3.51 12.88
C ALA A 161 -23.15 -3.07 11.52
N MET A 162 -21.87 -2.68 11.44
CA MET A 162 -21.20 -2.35 10.19
C MET A 162 -20.95 -3.60 9.33
N LEU A 163 -20.56 -4.72 9.94
CA LEU A 163 -20.39 -6.00 9.24
C LEU A 163 -21.72 -6.47 8.63
N ALA A 164 -22.82 -6.43 9.40
CA ALA A 164 -24.16 -6.79 8.91
C ALA A 164 -24.66 -5.89 7.77
N SER A 165 -24.36 -4.56 7.83
CA SER A 165 -24.73 -3.63 6.76
C SER A 165 -23.94 -3.89 5.48
N THR A 166 -22.67 -4.25 5.61
CA THR A 166 -21.78 -4.57 4.48
C THR A 166 -22.19 -5.88 3.79
N GLU A 167 -22.63 -6.90 4.57
CA GLU A 167 -23.18 -8.15 4.02
C GLU A 167 -24.51 -7.93 3.32
N LYS A 168 -25.43 -7.14 3.90
CA LYS A 168 -26.70 -6.77 3.24
C LYS A 168 -26.44 -6.05 1.91
N HIS A 169 -25.46 -5.14 1.87
CA HIS A 169 -25.11 -4.44 0.64
C HIS A 169 -24.54 -5.39 -0.42
N LYS A 170 -23.62 -6.29 -0.05
CA LYS A 170 -23.09 -7.33 -0.95
C LYS A 170 -24.21 -8.22 -1.50
N LEU A 171 -25.11 -8.73 -0.66
CA LEU A 171 -26.25 -9.55 -1.07
C LEU A 171 -27.19 -8.81 -2.03
N SER A 172 -27.43 -7.50 -1.81
CA SER A 172 -28.26 -6.69 -2.70
C SER A 172 -27.62 -6.47 -4.08
N VAL A 173 -26.29 -6.30 -4.13
CA VAL A 173 -25.54 -6.18 -5.40
C VAL A 173 -25.56 -7.51 -6.17
N TYR A 174 -25.36 -8.65 -5.49
CA TYR A 174 -25.45 -9.98 -6.11
C TYR A 174 -26.86 -10.27 -6.65
N ALA A 175 -27.92 -9.93 -5.89
CA ALA A 175 -29.30 -10.10 -6.33
C ALA A 175 -29.68 -9.24 -7.56
N LYS A 176 -29.09 -8.05 -7.69
CA LYS A 176 -29.26 -7.20 -8.88
C LYS A 176 -28.53 -7.75 -10.11
N GLN A 177 -27.35 -8.33 -9.93
CA GLN A 177 -26.57 -8.94 -11.03
C GLN A 177 -27.20 -10.23 -11.56
N THR A 178 -27.85 -11.03 -10.71
CA THR A 178 -28.53 -12.27 -11.14
C THR A 178 -29.83 -11.99 -11.88
N LYS A 179 -30.53 -10.89 -11.58
CA LYS A 179 -31.76 -10.48 -12.30
C LYS A 179 -31.50 -9.93 -13.70
N ASN A 180 -30.28 -9.49 -14.00
CA ASN A 180 -29.91 -8.92 -15.31
C ASN A 180 -29.20 -9.91 -16.24
N LYS A 181 -29.17 -11.20 -15.94
CA LYS A 181 -28.70 -12.21 -16.91
C LYS A 181 -29.80 -12.47 -17.94
N PRO A 182 -29.60 -12.21 -19.23
CA PRO A 182 -30.57 -12.59 -20.25
C PRO A 182 -30.70 -14.12 -20.24
N SER A 183 -31.93 -14.60 -20.17
CA SER A 183 -32.27 -16.00 -20.34
C SER A 183 -31.73 -16.46 -21.70
N LYS A 184 -30.69 -17.29 -21.70
CA LYS A 184 -30.31 -18.06 -22.89
C LYS A 184 -31.30 -19.19 -23.00
N ASN A 185 -32.32 -19.00 -23.82
CA ASN A 185 -33.18 -20.07 -24.27
C ASN A 185 -32.40 -20.90 -25.30
N PRO A 186 -32.23 -22.22 -25.14
CA PRO A 186 -31.65 -23.09 -26.14
C PRO A 186 -32.77 -23.55 -27.07
N PHE A 187 -32.81 -23.06 -28.29
CA PHE A 187 -33.37 -23.72 -29.46
C PHE A 187 -32.37 -23.57 -30.59
#